data_04bd2f0e90a632ac5a4579f273c8b90a
#
_entry.id   04bd2f0e90a632ac5a4579f273c8b90a
#
_cell.length_a   1.000
_cell.length_b   1.000
_cell.length_c   1.000
_cell.angle_alpha   90.00
_cell.angle_beta   90.00
_cell.angle_gamma   90.00
#
_symmetry.space_group_name_H-M   'P 1'
#
loop_
_entity.id
_entity.type
_entity.pdbx_description
1 polymer ?
#
loop_
_entity_poly.entity_id
_entity_poly.type
_entity_poly.pdbx_seq_one_letter_code
_entity_poly.pdbx_strand_id
1 'polypeptide(L)'
;MDETNETDEPREQTANEPKSAERLPDKLVAQRREVAEKVARDMEELGSGWKIPWTQAGAPMNPATGTEYRGGNAVYLKAYAAIRGYGDYRWATYNQGKERGWKLKKGSKAVSVEHWRRVSFDRKDAQGNVIVGKDGEPERGSRVVLDGYWNVFNLSCFEGAPELPPFEPNDDADFGLLADELKASCRCPVEETASPDAFYSPVTDKVTVPKREQFESNAAFCGTLLHEMAHATAPELGRDVMNIFGTEAYAREELTAELASLFASGELGVPVDPDARGEHYEQHVKYLANWSKAIREDPDALFRAAGAAGRAATYTVDRWEEATGKQAPGRAEAREARAAYEADRAEKERLGDKKTAVEKQMAGARSERAERLKRSAERKRQQQASTGPSRRGADPRDAGQSRGRSR
;
A
#
# COMPACT_ATOMS: atom_id res chain seq x y z
N MET A 1 -0.98 -7.32 -68.95
CA MET A 1 0.41 -7.10 -68.61
C MET A 1 0.46 -5.71 -68.01
N ASP A 2 0.46 -5.68 -66.73
CA ASP A 2 1.21 -4.70 -65.94
C ASP A 2 1.12 -5.14 -64.48
N GLU A 3 2.21 -5.56 -63.98
CA GLU A 3 2.41 -6.00 -62.60
C GLU A 3 2.57 -4.78 -61.73
N THR A 4 1.65 -4.52 -60.81
CA THR A 4 1.88 -3.54 -59.74
C THR A 4 2.63 -4.19 -58.58
N ASN A 5 3.84 -3.75 -58.45
CA ASN A 5 4.80 -4.07 -57.42
C ASN A 5 4.32 -3.52 -56.05
N GLU A 6 3.81 -4.38 -55.17
CA GLU A 6 3.57 -4.08 -53.77
C GLU A 6 4.92 -4.13 -53.03
N THR A 7 5.42 -2.97 -52.66
CA THR A 7 6.56 -2.84 -51.76
C THR A 7 6.12 -3.20 -50.36
N ASP A 8 6.55 -4.37 -49.92
CA ASP A 8 6.45 -4.88 -48.56
C ASP A 8 7.34 -4.04 -47.63
N GLU A 9 6.76 -3.04 -46.96
CA GLU A 9 7.46 -2.35 -45.86
C GLU A 9 7.51 -3.29 -44.64
N PRO A 10 8.67 -3.47 -44.00
CA PRO A 10 8.78 -4.31 -42.84
C PRO A 10 8.04 -3.65 -41.67
N ARG A 11 6.96 -4.29 -41.20
CA ARG A 11 6.31 -3.96 -39.92
C ARG A 11 7.38 -4.01 -38.83
N GLU A 12 7.65 -2.86 -38.21
CA GLU A 12 8.37 -2.78 -36.94
C GLU A 12 7.68 -3.69 -35.95
N GLN A 13 8.34 -4.80 -35.63
CA GLN A 13 7.93 -5.67 -34.54
C GLN A 13 8.19 -4.90 -33.23
N THR A 14 7.13 -4.36 -32.65
CA THR A 14 7.14 -3.80 -31.31
C THR A 14 7.69 -4.83 -30.33
N ALA A 15 8.76 -4.43 -29.65
CA ALA A 15 9.51 -5.25 -28.71
C ALA A 15 8.59 -5.91 -27.66
N ASN A 16 8.66 -7.25 -27.63
CA ASN A 16 8.37 -8.15 -26.52
C ASN A 16 7.47 -7.61 -25.39
N GLU A 17 6.17 -7.79 -25.52
CA GLU A 17 5.31 -7.86 -24.34
C GLU A 17 5.82 -9.02 -23.45
N PRO A 18 6.06 -8.78 -22.16
CA PRO A 18 6.52 -9.84 -21.26
C PRO A 18 5.44 -10.92 -21.18
N LYS A 19 5.82 -12.15 -21.47
CA LYS A 19 4.98 -13.34 -21.32
C LYS A 19 4.44 -13.37 -19.89
N SER A 20 3.11 -13.44 -19.77
CA SER A 20 2.29 -13.57 -18.56
C SER A 20 2.50 -12.48 -17.49
N ALA A 21 1.72 -11.40 -17.56
CA ALA A 21 1.22 -10.81 -16.34
C ALA A 21 0.58 -11.95 -15.53
N GLU A 22 1.10 -12.25 -14.34
CA GLU A 22 0.47 -13.24 -13.46
C GLU A 22 -1.00 -12.86 -13.31
N ARG A 23 -1.88 -13.74 -13.79
CA ARG A 23 -3.33 -13.53 -13.74
C ARG A 23 -3.73 -13.36 -12.29
N LEU A 24 -4.43 -12.27 -11.99
CA LEU A 24 -4.99 -12.04 -10.65
C LEU A 24 -5.82 -13.26 -10.21
N PRO A 25 -5.80 -13.64 -8.95
CA PRO A 25 -6.69 -14.66 -8.40
C PRO A 25 -8.15 -14.35 -8.73
N ASP A 26 -8.93 -15.36 -9.14
CA ASP A 26 -10.33 -15.18 -9.58
C ASP A 26 -11.19 -14.44 -8.54
N LYS A 27 -10.90 -14.62 -7.25
CA LYS A 27 -11.55 -13.88 -6.17
C LYS A 27 -11.31 -12.35 -6.30
N LEU A 28 -10.09 -11.92 -6.56
CA LEU A 28 -9.76 -10.50 -6.72
C LEU A 28 -10.39 -9.92 -7.98
N VAL A 29 -10.37 -10.68 -9.08
CA VAL A 29 -11.05 -10.30 -10.33
C VAL A 29 -12.54 -10.10 -10.09
N ALA A 30 -13.20 -11.03 -9.40
CA ALA A 30 -14.63 -10.93 -9.07
C ALA A 30 -14.93 -9.71 -8.18
N GLN A 31 -14.11 -9.46 -7.17
CA GLN A 31 -14.26 -8.30 -6.29
C GLN A 31 -14.09 -6.96 -7.04
N ARG A 32 -13.07 -6.86 -7.91
CA ARG A 32 -12.85 -5.67 -8.72
C ARG A 32 -14.03 -5.41 -9.65
N ARG A 33 -14.54 -6.46 -10.29
CA ARG A 33 -15.70 -6.37 -11.18
C ARG A 33 -16.94 -5.89 -10.42
N GLU A 34 -17.25 -6.44 -9.25
CA GLU A 34 -18.39 -6.03 -8.42
C GLU A 34 -18.39 -4.53 -8.14
N VAL A 35 -17.23 -3.99 -7.70
CA VAL A 35 -17.09 -2.55 -7.42
C VAL A 35 -17.15 -1.72 -8.70
N ALA A 36 -16.46 -2.13 -9.75
CA ALA A 36 -16.45 -1.42 -11.02
C ALA A 36 -17.85 -1.33 -11.64
N GLU A 37 -18.60 -2.42 -11.65
CA GLU A 37 -19.99 -2.48 -12.14
C GLU A 37 -20.92 -1.60 -11.29
N LYS A 38 -20.74 -1.57 -9.95
CA LYS A 38 -21.53 -0.69 -9.09
C LYS A 38 -21.24 0.78 -9.36
N VAL A 39 -19.95 1.15 -9.46
CA VAL A 39 -19.54 2.53 -9.76
C VAL A 39 -20.08 2.96 -11.13
N ALA A 40 -19.92 2.14 -12.17
CA ALA A 40 -20.42 2.44 -13.49
C ALA A 40 -21.95 2.60 -13.53
N ARG A 41 -22.68 1.75 -12.81
CA ARG A 41 -24.14 1.84 -12.69
C ARG A 41 -24.57 3.12 -11.99
N ASP A 42 -23.95 3.47 -10.88
CA ASP A 42 -24.25 4.68 -10.13
C ASP A 42 -24.01 5.94 -10.99
N MET A 43 -22.92 5.95 -11.76
CA MET A 43 -22.66 7.02 -12.74
C MET A 43 -23.79 7.17 -13.77
N GLU A 44 -24.31 6.07 -14.28
CA GLU A 44 -25.39 6.07 -15.29
C GLU A 44 -26.75 6.47 -14.70
N GLU A 45 -27.10 5.92 -13.53
CA GLU A 45 -28.39 6.12 -12.89
C GLU A 45 -28.55 7.53 -12.32
N LEU A 46 -27.48 8.09 -11.76
CA LEU A 46 -27.50 9.38 -11.10
C LEU A 46 -27.14 10.53 -12.07
N GLY A 47 -26.44 10.26 -13.17
CA GLY A 47 -26.04 11.28 -14.15
C GLY A 47 -25.41 12.49 -13.47
N SER A 48 -25.96 13.70 -13.68
CA SER A 48 -25.50 14.93 -13.03
C SER A 48 -25.65 14.93 -11.50
N GLY A 49 -26.47 14.05 -10.95
CA GLY A 49 -26.59 13.81 -9.51
C GLY A 49 -25.62 12.78 -8.97
N TRP A 50 -24.74 12.18 -9.81
CA TRP A 50 -23.76 11.24 -9.32
C TRP A 50 -22.77 11.93 -8.40
N LYS A 51 -22.80 11.48 -7.17
CA LYS A 51 -21.86 11.89 -6.13
C LYS A 51 -20.99 10.69 -5.86
N ILE A 52 -19.69 10.89 -5.82
CA ILE A 52 -18.80 9.81 -5.42
C ILE A 52 -19.26 9.31 -4.06
N PRO A 53 -19.69 8.04 -3.92
CA PRO A 53 -20.39 7.58 -2.71
C PRO A 53 -19.49 7.47 -1.47
N TRP A 54 -18.22 7.87 -1.57
CA TRP A 54 -17.24 7.77 -0.50
C TRP A 54 -16.60 9.10 -0.12
N THR A 55 -17.45 10.10 0.15
CA THR A 55 -17.04 11.44 0.63
C THR A 55 -16.64 11.47 2.12
N GLN A 56 -16.58 10.32 2.79
CA GLN A 56 -16.23 10.26 4.21
C GLN A 56 -14.81 10.80 4.44
N ALA A 57 -14.68 11.62 5.47
CA ALA A 57 -13.41 12.12 5.95
C ALA A 57 -12.46 10.96 6.32
N GLY A 58 -11.20 11.09 5.95
CA GLY A 58 -10.13 10.14 6.25
C GLY A 58 -9.78 9.22 5.09
N ALA A 59 -8.48 8.98 4.94
CA ALA A 59 -7.96 7.96 4.06
C ALA A 59 -8.13 6.57 4.68
N PRO A 60 -8.51 5.54 3.90
CA PRO A 60 -8.61 4.20 4.45
C PRO A 60 -7.27 3.75 5.04
N MET A 61 -7.28 3.29 6.30
CA MET A 61 -6.06 2.92 6.99
C MET A 61 -6.24 1.69 7.88
N ASN A 62 -5.12 1.08 8.25
CA ASN A 62 -5.07 -0.01 9.23
C ASN A 62 -4.56 0.53 10.58
N PRO A 63 -5.39 0.63 11.61
CA PRO A 63 -5.00 1.22 12.89
C PRO A 63 -4.05 0.32 13.70
N ALA A 64 -3.85 -0.92 13.26
CA ALA A 64 -2.93 -1.85 13.89
C ALA A 64 -1.48 -1.66 13.44
N THR A 65 -1.27 -1.15 12.23
CA THR A 65 0.05 -1.04 11.60
C THR A 65 0.36 0.35 11.08
N GLY A 66 -0.63 1.27 11.09
CA GLY A 66 -0.53 2.57 10.45
C GLY A 66 -0.40 2.49 8.91
N THR A 67 -0.80 1.36 8.31
CA THR A 67 -0.77 1.24 6.85
C THR A 67 -1.91 2.04 6.25
N GLU A 68 -1.59 3.03 5.45
CA GLU A 68 -2.55 3.75 4.61
C GLU A 68 -2.82 2.94 3.35
N TYR A 69 -4.10 2.72 3.05
CA TYR A 69 -4.50 2.08 1.81
C TYR A 69 -4.64 3.12 0.71
N ARG A 70 -3.85 2.99 -0.34
CA ARG A 70 -3.75 3.94 -1.46
C ARG A 70 -4.17 3.30 -2.78
N GLY A 71 -4.40 4.12 -3.80
CA GLY A 71 -4.72 3.67 -5.15
C GLY A 71 -5.95 2.76 -5.22
N GLY A 72 -5.84 1.62 -5.91
CA GLY A 72 -6.94 0.67 -6.08
C GLY A 72 -7.52 0.16 -4.76
N ASN A 73 -6.69 -0.07 -3.74
CA ASN A 73 -7.17 -0.46 -2.41
C ASN A 73 -8.03 0.64 -1.78
N ALA A 74 -7.64 1.91 -1.90
CA ALA A 74 -8.41 3.02 -1.34
C ALA A 74 -9.79 3.13 -1.98
N VAL A 75 -9.86 3.11 -3.33
CA VAL A 75 -11.14 3.13 -4.06
C VAL A 75 -12.00 1.94 -3.63
N TYR A 76 -11.41 0.76 -3.60
CA TYR A 76 -12.15 -0.45 -3.27
C TYR A 76 -12.73 -0.41 -1.86
N LEU A 77 -11.92 -0.05 -0.86
CA LEU A 77 -12.37 0.03 0.54
C LEU A 77 -13.43 1.10 0.76
N LYS A 78 -13.24 2.28 0.15
CA LYS A 78 -14.22 3.39 0.23
C LYS A 78 -15.54 2.99 -0.44
N ALA A 79 -15.50 2.45 -1.65
CA ALA A 79 -16.70 1.99 -2.36
C ALA A 79 -17.43 0.88 -1.59
N TYR A 80 -16.69 -0.09 -1.07
CA TYR A 80 -17.27 -1.17 -0.27
C TYR A 80 -17.89 -0.66 1.04
N ALA A 81 -17.24 0.29 1.72
CA ALA A 81 -17.79 0.94 2.90
C ALA A 81 -19.13 1.62 2.59
N ALA A 82 -19.18 2.38 1.49
CA ALA A 82 -20.41 3.05 1.04
C ALA A 82 -21.54 2.04 0.72
N ILE A 83 -21.25 0.96 -0.03
CA ILE A 83 -22.21 -0.10 -0.35
C ILE A 83 -22.77 -0.76 0.92
N ARG A 84 -21.95 -0.88 1.97
CA ARG A 84 -22.33 -1.53 3.24
C ARG A 84 -22.83 -0.56 4.31
N GLY A 85 -22.80 0.74 4.07
CA GLY A 85 -23.18 1.78 5.05
C GLY A 85 -22.20 1.86 6.22
N TYR A 86 -20.93 1.53 6.03
CA TYR A 86 -19.90 1.68 7.06
C TYR A 86 -19.46 3.15 7.15
N GLY A 87 -19.53 3.73 8.36
CA GLY A 87 -19.09 5.09 8.63
C GLY A 87 -17.62 5.20 9.04
N ASP A 88 -16.91 4.08 9.18
CA ASP A 88 -15.51 4.05 9.63
C ASP A 88 -14.57 3.83 8.44
N TYR A 89 -13.48 4.60 8.35
CA TYR A 89 -12.46 4.44 7.31
C TYR A 89 -11.34 3.47 7.71
N ARG A 90 -11.36 2.93 8.93
CA ARG A 90 -10.33 2.03 9.46
C ARG A 90 -10.67 0.57 9.18
N TRP A 91 -9.63 -0.20 8.87
CA TRP A 91 -9.74 -1.60 8.45
C TRP A 91 -8.66 -2.44 9.11
N ALA A 92 -9.00 -3.60 9.63
CA ALA A 92 -8.06 -4.51 10.28
C ALA A 92 -8.28 -5.96 9.82
N THR A 93 -7.23 -6.78 9.89
CA THR A 93 -7.38 -8.23 9.71
C THR A 93 -8.03 -8.85 10.95
N TYR A 94 -8.61 -10.03 10.78
CA TYR A 94 -9.16 -10.80 11.91
C TYR A 94 -8.14 -11.01 13.04
N ASN A 95 -6.90 -11.39 12.68
CA ASN A 95 -5.85 -11.64 13.67
C ASN A 95 -5.47 -10.37 14.44
N GLN A 96 -5.35 -9.24 13.76
CA GLN A 96 -5.08 -7.97 14.41
C GLN A 96 -6.18 -7.56 15.39
N GLY A 97 -7.46 -7.76 15.03
CA GLY A 97 -8.58 -7.53 15.94
C GLY A 97 -8.52 -8.47 17.14
N LYS A 98 -8.26 -9.76 16.92
CA LYS A 98 -8.14 -10.75 17.99
C LYS A 98 -7.00 -10.44 18.96
N GLU A 99 -5.83 -10.05 18.47
CA GLU A 99 -4.67 -9.65 19.29
C GLU A 99 -4.97 -8.45 20.19
N ARG A 100 -5.88 -7.57 19.76
CA ARG A 100 -6.35 -6.41 20.52
C ARG A 100 -7.56 -6.69 21.42
N GLY A 101 -8.03 -7.92 21.44
CA GLY A 101 -9.21 -8.31 22.22
C GLY A 101 -10.56 -7.92 21.58
N TRP A 102 -10.53 -7.46 20.31
CA TRP A 102 -11.77 -7.12 19.58
C TRP A 102 -12.44 -8.39 19.06
N LYS A 103 -13.76 -8.42 19.10
CA LYS A 103 -14.56 -9.57 18.69
C LYS A 103 -15.29 -9.26 17.38
N LEU A 104 -15.02 -10.07 16.34
CA LEU A 104 -15.69 -9.90 15.06
C LEU A 104 -17.18 -10.27 15.17
N LYS A 105 -18.07 -9.38 14.76
CA LYS A 105 -19.52 -9.60 14.74
C LYS A 105 -19.90 -10.71 13.76
N LYS A 106 -20.86 -11.53 14.13
CA LYS A 106 -21.36 -12.62 13.26
C LYS A 106 -21.95 -12.05 11.97
N GLY A 107 -21.58 -12.64 10.83
CA GLY A 107 -22.07 -12.23 9.51
C GLY A 107 -21.24 -11.12 8.85
N SER A 108 -20.22 -10.59 9.52
CA SER A 108 -19.27 -9.64 8.91
C SER A 108 -18.59 -10.23 7.67
N LYS A 109 -18.42 -9.42 6.64
CA LYS A 109 -17.78 -9.82 5.37
C LYS A 109 -16.40 -9.19 5.26
N ALA A 110 -15.44 -10.02 4.89
CA ALA A 110 -14.09 -9.56 4.61
C ALA A 110 -13.98 -8.98 3.21
N VAL A 111 -13.05 -8.07 3.07
CA VAL A 111 -12.60 -7.47 1.81
C VAL A 111 -11.14 -7.81 1.61
N SER A 112 -10.72 -8.17 0.40
CA SER A 112 -9.32 -8.43 0.12
C SER A 112 -8.62 -7.17 -0.35
N VAL A 113 -7.53 -6.78 0.33
CA VAL A 113 -6.62 -5.72 -0.09
C VAL A 113 -5.37 -6.33 -0.71
N GLU A 114 -4.90 -5.73 -1.79
CA GLU A 114 -3.79 -6.22 -2.59
C GLU A 114 -2.48 -5.58 -2.15
N HIS A 115 -1.42 -6.36 -2.12
CA HIS A 115 -0.07 -5.87 -1.91
C HIS A 115 0.74 -6.06 -3.18
N TRP A 116 1.22 -4.96 -3.73
CA TRP A 116 2.00 -4.94 -4.94
C TRP A 116 3.44 -4.55 -4.64
N ARG A 117 4.38 -5.27 -5.25
CA ARG A 117 5.81 -5.04 -5.07
C ARG A 117 6.47 -4.76 -6.40
N ARG A 118 7.35 -3.78 -6.42
CA ARG A 118 8.22 -3.55 -7.57
C ARG A 118 9.39 -4.51 -7.51
N VAL A 119 9.60 -5.27 -8.58
CA VAL A 119 10.73 -6.18 -8.74
C VAL A 119 11.60 -5.70 -9.89
N SER A 120 12.92 -5.71 -9.70
CA SER A 120 13.88 -5.42 -10.75
C SER A 120 14.28 -6.73 -11.45
N PHE A 121 14.55 -6.65 -12.74
CA PHE A 121 15.03 -7.78 -13.53
C PHE A 121 16.01 -7.28 -14.59
N ASP A 122 16.93 -8.15 -15.02
CA ASP A 122 17.83 -7.83 -16.12
C ASP A 122 17.07 -7.92 -17.45
N ARG A 123 17.17 -6.88 -18.28
CA ARG A 123 16.55 -6.85 -19.60
C ARG A 123 17.22 -7.87 -20.51
N LYS A 124 16.42 -8.55 -21.34
CA LYS A 124 16.88 -9.56 -22.27
C LYS A 124 16.47 -9.17 -23.69
N ASP A 125 17.35 -9.50 -24.65
CA ASP A 125 17.06 -9.38 -26.07
C ASP A 125 16.05 -10.45 -26.54
N ALA A 126 15.70 -10.44 -27.83
CA ALA A 126 14.77 -11.39 -28.43
C ALA A 126 15.30 -12.85 -28.41
N GLN A 127 16.59 -13.04 -28.23
CA GLN A 127 17.29 -14.33 -28.15
C GLN A 127 17.41 -14.82 -26.69
N GLY A 128 17.03 -13.99 -25.70
CA GLY A 128 17.08 -14.32 -24.27
C GLY A 128 18.42 -13.98 -23.58
N ASN A 129 19.35 -13.31 -24.27
CA ASN A 129 20.60 -12.86 -23.67
C ASN A 129 20.38 -11.58 -22.89
N VAL A 130 21.12 -11.38 -21.79
CA VAL A 130 21.08 -10.15 -20.99
C VAL A 130 21.64 -9.00 -21.82
N ILE A 131 20.90 -7.91 -21.91
CA ILE A 131 21.35 -6.67 -22.55
C ILE A 131 22.30 -5.98 -21.59
N VAL A 132 23.51 -5.69 -22.06
CA VAL A 132 24.55 -5.01 -21.28
C VAL A 132 24.66 -3.56 -21.75
N GLY A 133 24.61 -2.62 -20.81
CA GLY A 133 24.77 -1.19 -21.07
C GLY A 133 26.20 -0.82 -21.48
N LYS A 134 26.40 0.46 -21.82
CA LYS A 134 27.72 0.99 -22.24
C LYS A 134 28.78 0.95 -21.11
N ASP A 135 28.33 0.83 -19.87
CA ASP A 135 29.12 0.70 -18.65
C ASP A 135 29.55 -0.73 -18.33
N GLY A 136 29.11 -1.71 -19.13
CA GLY A 136 29.39 -3.12 -18.92
C GLY A 136 28.45 -3.83 -17.94
N GLU A 137 27.48 -3.10 -17.34
CA GLU A 137 26.51 -3.65 -16.41
C GLU A 137 25.19 -4.05 -17.11
N PRO A 138 24.44 -5.05 -16.57
CA PRO A 138 23.15 -5.41 -17.10
C PRO A 138 22.16 -4.23 -17.10
N GLU A 139 21.51 -3.97 -18.22
CA GLU A 139 20.37 -3.05 -18.22
C GLU A 139 19.24 -3.63 -17.39
N ARG A 140 18.78 -2.82 -16.39
CA ARG A 140 17.72 -3.24 -15.49
C ARG A 140 16.38 -2.66 -15.91
N GLY A 141 15.38 -3.54 -15.98
CA GLY A 141 13.99 -3.20 -16.02
C GLY A 141 13.34 -3.31 -14.64
N SER A 142 12.14 -2.75 -14.48
CA SER A 142 11.34 -3.01 -13.30
C SER A 142 9.88 -3.27 -13.68
N ARG A 143 9.23 -4.16 -12.96
CA ARG A 143 7.79 -4.43 -13.09
C ARG A 143 7.14 -4.49 -11.72
N VAL A 144 5.84 -4.24 -11.69
CA VAL A 144 5.04 -4.39 -10.48
C VAL A 144 4.37 -5.76 -10.52
N VAL A 145 4.49 -6.52 -9.45
CA VAL A 145 3.90 -7.86 -9.30
C VAL A 145 3.03 -7.91 -8.05
N LEU A 146 1.96 -8.69 -8.10
CA LEU A 146 1.16 -8.98 -6.92
C LEU A 146 1.99 -9.86 -5.97
N ASP A 147 2.31 -9.32 -4.79
CA ASP A 147 3.09 -10.03 -3.77
C ASP A 147 2.19 -10.84 -2.82
N GLY A 148 0.91 -10.43 -2.74
CA GLY A 148 -0.09 -11.11 -1.94
C GLY A 148 -1.35 -10.28 -1.74
N TYR A 149 -2.30 -10.84 -1.00
CA TYR A 149 -3.50 -10.12 -0.59
C TYR A 149 -3.94 -10.56 0.80
N TRP A 150 -4.56 -9.65 1.54
CA TRP A 150 -5.05 -9.89 2.89
C TRP A 150 -6.52 -9.58 3.01
N ASN A 151 -7.23 -10.38 3.79
CA ASN A 151 -8.61 -10.12 4.14
C ASN A 151 -8.68 -9.15 5.32
N VAL A 152 -9.31 -8.01 5.11
CA VAL A 152 -9.57 -7.01 6.14
C VAL A 152 -11.05 -6.84 6.36
N PHE A 153 -11.42 -6.39 7.54
CA PHE A 153 -12.78 -6.06 7.95
C PHE A 153 -12.82 -4.60 8.37
N ASN A 154 -13.91 -3.92 8.06
CA ASN A 154 -14.14 -2.59 8.59
C ASN A 154 -14.16 -2.59 10.12
N LEU A 155 -13.64 -1.56 10.76
CA LEU A 155 -13.54 -1.54 12.22
C LEU A 155 -14.91 -1.56 12.89
N SER A 156 -15.95 -1.00 12.26
CA SER A 156 -17.34 -1.09 12.71
C SER A 156 -17.87 -2.53 12.82
N CYS A 157 -17.19 -3.49 12.19
CA CYS A 157 -17.50 -4.92 12.30
C CYS A 157 -16.96 -5.57 13.58
N PHE A 158 -16.18 -4.87 14.40
CA PHE A 158 -15.61 -5.42 15.63
C PHE A 158 -16.28 -4.82 16.87
N GLU A 159 -16.70 -5.68 17.78
CA GLU A 159 -17.10 -5.29 19.15
C GLU A 159 -15.83 -5.00 19.97
N GLY A 160 -15.83 -3.92 20.74
CA GLY A 160 -14.68 -3.51 21.56
C GLY A 160 -13.58 -2.78 20.79
N ALA A 161 -13.74 -2.53 19.50
CA ALA A 161 -12.86 -1.63 18.76
C ALA A 161 -13.09 -0.18 19.22
N PRO A 162 -12.07 0.69 19.19
CA PRO A 162 -12.22 2.11 19.51
C PRO A 162 -13.23 2.76 18.56
N GLU A 163 -14.12 3.57 19.12
CA GLU A 163 -15.03 4.37 18.31
C GLU A 163 -14.27 5.33 17.41
N LEU A 164 -14.87 5.65 16.25
CA LEU A 164 -14.31 6.66 15.37
C LEU A 164 -14.41 8.02 16.07
N PRO A 165 -13.29 8.78 16.17
CA PRO A 165 -13.37 10.14 16.69
C PRO A 165 -14.38 10.96 15.87
N PRO A 166 -15.14 11.85 16.50
CA PRO A 166 -16.03 12.75 15.79
C PRO A 166 -15.20 13.58 14.80
N PHE A 167 -15.69 13.71 13.58
CA PHE A 167 -15.09 14.60 12.60
C PHE A 167 -15.42 16.05 13.01
N GLU A 168 -14.40 16.82 13.33
CA GLU A 168 -14.51 18.26 13.52
C GLU A 168 -14.12 18.93 12.21
N PRO A 169 -15.06 19.53 11.45
CA PRO A 169 -14.73 20.23 10.22
C PRO A 169 -13.90 21.48 10.55
N ASN A 170 -12.86 21.72 9.74
CA ASN A 170 -12.13 22.97 9.80
C ASN A 170 -13.03 24.14 9.43
N ASP A 171 -12.69 25.35 9.90
CA ASP A 171 -13.36 26.59 9.49
C ASP A 171 -13.01 26.92 8.02
N ASP A 172 -13.91 27.57 7.29
CA ASP A 172 -13.67 27.99 5.90
C ASP A 172 -12.47 28.95 5.78
N ALA A 173 -12.18 29.71 6.82
CA ALA A 173 -10.99 30.56 6.89
C ALA A 173 -9.68 29.75 6.80
N ASP A 174 -9.64 28.55 7.40
CA ASP A 174 -8.49 27.66 7.36
C ASP A 174 -8.25 27.14 5.92
N PHE A 175 -9.32 26.91 5.16
CA PHE A 175 -9.21 26.53 3.74
C PHE A 175 -8.72 27.69 2.87
N GLY A 176 -8.98 28.96 3.25
CA GLY A 176 -8.36 30.12 2.60
C GLY A 176 -6.85 30.13 2.69
N LEU A 177 -6.30 29.83 3.87
CA LEU A 177 -4.86 29.68 4.08
C LEU A 177 -4.32 28.45 3.34
N LEU A 178 -5.00 27.31 3.41
CA LEU A 178 -4.64 26.09 2.69
C LEU A 178 -4.55 26.33 1.17
N ALA A 179 -5.50 27.08 0.60
CA ALA A 179 -5.49 27.43 -0.82
C ALA A 179 -4.23 28.20 -1.22
N ASP A 180 -3.78 29.15 -0.39
CA ASP A 180 -2.55 29.89 -0.64
C ASP A 180 -1.32 29.01 -0.52
N GLU A 181 -1.29 28.11 0.45
CA GLU A 181 -0.23 27.12 0.64
C GLU A 181 -0.16 26.12 -0.52
N LEU A 182 -1.29 25.62 -1.02
CA LEU A 182 -1.38 24.75 -2.18
C LEU A 182 -0.86 25.42 -3.43
N LYS A 183 -1.24 26.68 -3.68
CA LYS A 183 -0.71 27.46 -4.82
C LYS A 183 0.80 27.60 -4.71
N ALA A 184 1.32 27.93 -3.53
CA ALA A 184 2.75 28.12 -3.29
C ALA A 184 3.54 26.80 -3.42
N SER A 185 2.95 25.66 -3.07
CA SER A 185 3.58 24.34 -3.16
C SER A 185 3.34 23.63 -4.50
N CYS A 186 2.53 24.17 -5.39
CA CYS A 186 2.27 23.59 -6.69
C CYS A 186 3.58 23.42 -7.49
N ARG A 187 3.65 22.34 -8.29
CA ARG A 187 4.82 22.07 -9.13
C ARG A 187 5.08 23.15 -10.17
N CYS A 188 4.03 23.75 -10.66
CA CYS A 188 4.07 24.77 -11.70
C CYS A 188 3.31 26.04 -11.23
N PRO A 189 3.46 27.18 -11.93
CA PRO A 189 2.73 28.39 -11.58
C PRO A 189 1.21 28.19 -11.59
N VAL A 190 0.54 28.79 -10.62
CA VAL A 190 -0.92 28.87 -10.54
C VAL A 190 -1.37 30.30 -10.73
N GLU A 191 -2.28 30.54 -11.67
CA GLU A 191 -2.84 31.85 -11.96
C GLU A 191 -4.34 31.87 -11.72
N GLU A 192 -4.81 32.85 -10.92
CA GLU A 192 -6.23 33.12 -10.74
C GLU A 192 -6.71 34.14 -11.79
N THR A 193 -7.78 33.82 -12.51
CA THR A 193 -8.32 34.67 -13.58
C THR A 193 -9.79 34.98 -13.39
N ALA A 194 -10.29 35.99 -14.12
CA ALA A 194 -11.73 36.28 -14.13
C ALA A 194 -12.54 35.31 -15.01
N SER A 195 -11.88 34.45 -15.80
CA SER A 195 -12.53 33.37 -16.54
C SER A 195 -13.18 32.38 -15.55
N PRO A 196 -14.33 31.81 -15.88
CA PRO A 196 -14.91 30.73 -15.11
C PRO A 196 -14.18 29.38 -15.31
N ASP A 197 -13.22 29.29 -16.25
CA ASP A 197 -12.57 28.04 -16.59
C ASP A 197 -11.39 27.71 -15.68
N ALA A 198 -11.31 26.48 -15.23
CA ALA A 198 -10.14 25.91 -14.58
C ALA A 198 -9.48 24.89 -15.51
N PHE A 199 -8.17 24.93 -15.66
CA PHE A 199 -7.42 23.96 -16.45
C PHE A 199 -5.93 23.99 -16.15
N TYR A 200 -5.27 22.84 -16.30
CA TYR A 200 -3.84 22.73 -16.47
C TYR A 200 -3.47 22.76 -17.95
N SER A 201 -2.54 23.62 -18.34
CA SER A 201 -2.01 23.68 -19.70
C SER A 201 -0.63 23.00 -19.76
N PRO A 202 -0.52 21.82 -20.40
CA PRO A 202 0.78 21.16 -20.55
C PRO A 202 1.72 21.92 -21.52
N VAL A 203 1.19 22.77 -22.40
CA VAL A 203 1.99 23.59 -23.33
C VAL A 203 2.72 24.71 -22.61
N THR A 204 2.04 25.38 -21.68
CA THR A 204 2.62 26.48 -20.89
C THR A 204 3.10 26.05 -19.51
N ASP A 205 2.88 24.80 -19.16
CA ASP A 205 3.15 24.21 -17.84
C ASP A 205 2.62 25.09 -16.70
N LYS A 206 1.32 25.41 -16.76
CA LYS A 206 0.65 26.33 -15.85
C LYS A 206 -0.75 25.85 -15.50
N VAL A 207 -1.13 26.01 -14.25
CA VAL A 207 -2.52 25.86 -13.77
C VAL A 207 -3.21 27.22 -13.83
N THR A 208 -4.39 27.26 -14.40
CA THR A 208 -5.29 28.44 -14.38
C THR A 208 -6.57 28.05 -13.66
N VAL A 209 -7.02 28.88 -12.71
CA VAL A 209 -8.25 28.69 -11.95
C VAL A 209 -9.04 30.01 -11.91
N PRO A 210 -10.38 29.95 -11.77
CA PRO A 210 -11.18 31.14 -11.49
C PRO A 210 -10.72 31.84 -10.20
N LYS A 211 -10.96 33.14 -10.10
CA LYS A 211 -10.71 33.87 -8.86
C LYS A 211 -11.51 33.27 -7.71
N ARG A 212 -10.92 33.27 -6.52
CA ARG A 212 -11.49 32.68 -5.32
C ARG A 212 -12.91 33.18 -5.00
N GLU A 213 -13.18 34.47 -5.27
CA GLU A 213 -14.49 35.08 -5.06
C GLU A 213 -15.60 34.53 -5.97
N GLN A 214 -15.27 33.74 -6.98
CA GLN A 214 -16.22 33.07 -7.87
C GLN A 214 -16.71 31.72 -7.32
N PHE A 215 -16.16 31.26 -6.20
CA PHE A 215 -16.53 30.03 -5.55
C PHE A 215 -17.43 30.28 -4.31
N GLU A 216 -18.29 29.34 -4.01
CA GLU A 216 -19.16 29.40 -2.84
C GLU A 216 -18.40 29.34 -1.51
N SER A 217 -17.23 28.70 -1.50
CA SER A 217 -16.37 28.56 -0.33
C SER A 217 -14.89 28.36 -0.73
N ASN A 218 -13.99 28.62 0.22
CA ASN A 218 -12.57 28.30 0.05
C ASN A 218 -12.35 26.79 -0.10
N ALA A 219 -13.15 25.96 0.54
CA ALA A 219 -13.10 24.53 0.38
C ALA A 219 -13.41 24.08 -1.07
N ALA A 220 -14.42 24.70 -1.71
CA ALA A 220 -14.75 24.46 -3.12
C ALA A 220 -13.60 24.87 -4.04
N PHE A 221 -12.98 26.03 -3.79
CA PHE A 221 -11.76 26.46 -4.50
C PHE A 221 -10.62 25.47 -4.35
N CYS A 222 -10.36 24.98 -3.13
CA CYS A 222 -9.32 23.96 -2.89
C CYS A 222 -9.58 22.67 -3.68
N GLY A 223 -10.84 22.22 -3.75
CA GLY A 223 -11.20 21.02 -4.51
C GLY A 223 -10.88 21.14 -6.01
N THR A 224 -11.25 22.29 -6.62
CA THR A 224 -10.93 22.59 -8.03
C THR A 224 -9.42 22.73 -8.23
N LEU A 225 -8.73 23.44 -7.34
CA LEU A 225 -7.29 23.59 -7.41
C LEU A 225 -6.56 22.24 -7.33
N LEU A 226 -6.97 21.36 -6.43
CA LEU A 226 -6.41 20.00 -6.29
C LEU A 226 -6.64 19.15 -7.54
N HIS A 227 -7.77 19.32 -8.24
CA HIS A 227 -8.03 18.65 -9.51
C HIS A 227 -7.02 19.12 -10.58
N GLU A 228 -6.82 20.41 -10.76
CA GLU A 228 -5.88 20.94 -11.74
C GLU A 228 -4.42 20.63 -11.37
N MET A 229 -4.09 20.65 -10.07
CA MET A 229 -2.80 20.22 -9.58
C MET A 229 -2.54 18.73 -9.87
N ALA A 230 -3.58 17.88 -9.85
CA ALA A 230 -3.45 16.48 -10.21
C ALA A 230 -3.03 16.30 -11.67
N HIS A 231 -3.62 17.04 -12.61
CA HIS A 231 -3.15 17.10 -14.00
C HIS A 231 -1.72 17.59 -14.09
N ALA A 232 -1.38 18.64 -13.36
CA ALA A 232 -0.03 19.21 -13.34
C ALA A 232 1.05 18.21 -12.85
N THR A 233 0.71 17.16 -12.11
CA THR A 233 1.66 16.10 -11.73
C THR A 233 2.03 15.16 -12.87
N ALA A 234 1.33 15.21 -14.00
CA ALA A 234 1.46 14.22 -15.07
C ALA A 234 2.87 14.13 -15.68
N PRO A 235 3.58 15.24 -15.97
CA PRO A 235 4.94 15.16 -16.49
C PRO A 235 5.90 14.42 -15.56
N GLU A 236 5.83 14.69 -14.26
CA GLU A 236 6.69 14.07 -13.24
C GLU A 236 6.37 12.58 -13.01
N LEU A 237 5.12 12.21 -13.21
CA LEU A 237 4.64 10.84 -12.99
C LEU A 237 4.53 10.01 -14.27
N GLY A 238 4.99 10.57 -15.41
CA GLY A 238 5.02 9.88 -16.71
C GLY A 238 3.62 9.60 -17.26
N ARG A 239 2.64 10.49 -17.02
CA ARG A 239 1.31 10.42 -17.60
C ARG A 239 1.22 11.32 -18.85
N ASP A 240 0.43 10.88 -19.82
CA ASP A 240 0.13 11.68 -21.01
C ASP A 240 -1.12 12.54 -20.76
N VAL A 241 -0.97 13.86 -20.82
CA VAL A 241 -2.04 14.86 -20.70
C VAL A 241 -2.26 15.64 -22.00
N MET A 242 -1.56 15.29 -23.09
CA MET A 242 -1.74 15.89 -24.42
C MET A 242 -2.91 15.27 -25.19
N ASN A 243 -3.87 14.72 -24.48
CA ASN A 243 -4.99 13.99 -25.07
C ASN A 243 -6.01 14.93 -25.70
N ILE A 244 -6.60 14.48 -26.82
CA ILE A 244 -7.66 15.20 -27.51
C ILE A 244 -8.96 15.08 -26.70
N PHE A 245 -9.61 16.21 -26.45
CA PHE A 245 -10.91 16.31 -25.80
C PHE A 245 -11.93 15.30 -26.36
N GLY A 246 -12.62 14.57 -25.48
CA GLY A 246 -13.63 13.59 -25.87
C GLY A 246 -13.10 12.20 -26.23
N THR A 247 -11.78 11.98 -26.21
CA THR A 247 -11.18 10.66 -26.42
C THR A 247 -11.24 9.81 -25.13
N GLU A 248 -11.10 8.50 -25.26
CA GLU A 248 -11.01 7.57 -24.14
C GLU A 248 -9.78 7.86 -23.26
N ALA A 249 -8.66 8.27 -23.88
CA ALA A 249 -7.45 8.65 -23.15
C ALA A 249 -7.69 9.90 -22.29
N TYR A 250 -8.39 10.91 -22.84
CA TYR A 250 -8.82 12.08 -22.10
C TYR A 250 -9.72 11.70 -20.92
N ALA A 251 -10.76 10.88 -21.17
CA ALA A 251 -11.66 10.43 -20.11
C ALA A 251 -10.93 9.69 -18.97
N ARG A 252 -9.93 8.89 -19.30
CA ARG A 252 -9.10 8.21 -18.27
C ARG A 252 -8.26 9.18 -17.44
N GLU A 253 -7.72 10.22 -18.05
CA GLU A 253 -6.96 11.24 -17.31
C GLU A 253 -7.87 12.07 -16.41
N GLU A 254 -9.05 12.45 -16.87
CA GLU A 254 -10.07 13.13 -16.05
C GLU A 254 -10.47 12.28 -14.83
N LEU A 255 -10.74 10.98 -15.02
CA LEU A 255 -11.02 10.07 -13.91
C LEU A 255 -9.84 10.00 -12.93
N THR A 256 -8.62 10.04 -13.44
CA THR A 256 -7.40 10.05 -12.61
C THR A 256 -7.31 11.32 -11.80
N ALA A 257 -7.53 12.48 -12.40
CA ALA A 257 -7.47 13.77 -11.72
C ALA A 257 -8.58 13.92 -10.66
N GLU A 258 -9.80 13.48 -10.99
CA GLU A 258 -10.92 13.48 -10.05
C GLU A 258 -10.63 12.62 -8.82
N LEU A 259 -10.18 11.39 -9.01
CA LEU A 259 -9.81 10.50 -7.91
C LEU A 259 -8.62 11.05 -7.10
N ALA A 260 -7.66 11.71 -7.76
CA ALA A 260 -6.50 12.30 -7.08
C ALA A 260 -6.92 13.50 -6.20
N SER A 261 -7.80 14.36 -6.72
CA SER A 261 -8.38 15.47 -5.95
C SER A 261 -9.08 14.96 -4.70
N LEU A 262 -9.89 13.89 -4.82
CA LEU A 262 -10.56 13.27 -3.69
C LEU A 262 -9.62 12.69 -2.64
N PHE A 263 -8.55 12.03 -3.09
CA PHE A 263 -7.57 11.45 -2.16
C PHE A 263 -6.81 12.57 -1.44
N ALA A 264 -6.35 13.58 -2.16
CA ALA A 264 -5.67 14.73 -1.59
C ALA A 264 -6.57 15.52 -0.63
N SER A 265 -7.84 15.75 -1.01
CA SER A 265 -8.83 16.39 -0.15
C SER A 265 -9.01 15.63 1.16
N GLY A 266 -9.12 14.29 1.11
CA GLY A 266 -9.24 13.46 2.30
C GLY A 266 -8.00 13.51 3.21
N GLU A 267 -6.80 13.59 2.64
CA GLU A 267 -5.56 13.73 3.39
C GLU A 267 -5.39 15.13 4.00
N LEU A 268 -5.82 16.18 3.29
CA LEU A 268 -5.74 17.59 3.73
C LEU A 268 -6.92 18.04 4.58
N GLY A 269 -7.93 17.18 4.78
CA GLY A 269 -9.12 17.51 5.55
C GLY A 269 -10.11 18.46 4.82
N VAL A 270 -9.97 18.61 3.50
CA VAL A 270 -10.88 19.41 2.68
C VAL A 270 -12.20 18.66 2.53
N PRO A 271 -13.34 19.25 2.93
CA PRO A 271 -14.63 18.59 2.74
C PRO A 271 -14.93 18.48 1.24
N VAL A 272 -15.35 17.31 0.84
CA VAL A 272 -15.82 17.09 -0.52
C VAL A 272 -17.33 17.34 -0.53
N ASP A 273 -17.73 18.58 -0.82
CA ASP A 273 -19.11 18.90 -1.07
C ASP A 273 -19.38 18.78 -2.57
N PRO A 274 -20.14 17.78 -2.98
CA PRO A 274 -20.48 17.62 -4.40
C PRO A 274 -21.38 18.76 -4.93
N ASP A 275 -22.10 19.44 -4.07
CA ASP A 275 -23.00 20.54 -4.45
C ASP A 275 -22.26 21.88 -4.59
N ALA A 276 -21.11 22.04 -3.91
CA ALA A 276 -20.30 23.26 -3.92
C ALA A 276 -19.34 23.40 -5.11
N ARG A 277 -19.31 22.45 -6.05
CA ARG A 277 -18.34 22.45 -7.17
C ARG A 277 -18.71 23.34 -8.36
N GLY A 278 -19.87 24.03 -8.31
CA GLY A 278 -20.27 25.03 -9.31
C GLY A 278 -20.46 24.50 -10.73
N GLU A 279 -20.52 25.42 -11.71
CA GLU A 279 -20.73 25.09 -13.14
C GLU A 279 -19.66 24.20 -13.77
N HIS A 280 -18.44 24.13 -13.18
CA HIS A 280 -17.39 23.22 -13.63
C HIS A 280 -17.75 21.75 -13.46
N TYR A 281 -18.53 21.41 -12.43
CA TYR A 281 -19.01 20.06 -12.21
C TYR A 281 -19.92 19.56 -13.36
N GLU A 282 -20.67 20.46 -14.00
CA GLU A 282 -21.49 20.09 -15.17
C GLU A 282 -20.67 19.60 -16.37
N GLN A 283 -19.42 20.05 -16.51
CA GLN A 283 -18.52 19.50 -17.54
C GLN A 283 -18.07 18.09 -17.19
N HIS A 284 -17.80 17.79 -15.93
CA HIS A 284 -17.47 16.43 -15.49
C HIS A 284 -18.61 15.43 -15.76
N VAL A 285 -19.86 15.87 -15.64
CA VAL A 285 -21.04 15.04 -15.96
C VAL A 285 -21.01 14.51 -17.39
N LYS A 286 -20.53 15.30 -18.35
CA LYS A 286 -20.41 14.87 -19.76
C LYS A 286 -19.45 13.68 -19.91
N TYR A 287 -18.52 13.49 -18.98
CA TYR A 287 -17.56 12.39 -19.00
C TYR A 287 -18.04 11.16 -18.26
N LEU A 288 -19.04 11.28 -17.38
CA LEU A 288 -19.56 10.14 -16.61
C LEU A 288 -20.02 8.99 -17.54
N ALA A 289 -20.68 9.31 -18.64
CA ALA A 289 -21.09 8.30 -19.62
C ALA A 289 -19.89 7.61 -20.28
N ASN A 290 -18.80 8.36 -20.54
CA ASN A 290 -17.58 7.78 -21.11
C ASN A 290 -16.82 6.95 -20.06
N TRP A 291 -16.83 7.39 -18.81
CA TRP A 291 -16.20 6.64 -17.71
C TRP A 291 -16.95 5.34 -17.41
N SER A 292 -18.30 5.41 -17.32
CA SER A 292 -19.13 4.21 -17.08
C SER A 292 -18.92 3.18 -18.18
N LYS A 293 -18.88 3.62 -19.45
CA LYS A 293 -18.58 2.76 -20.58
C LYS A 293 -17.19 2.14 -20.48
N ALA A 294 -16.15 2.95 -20.27
CA ALA A 294 -14.77 2.45 -20.15
C ALA A 294 -14.61 1.45 -19.00
N ILE A 295 -15.25 1.70 -17.85
CA ILE A 295 -15.23 0.81 -16.68
C ILE A 295 -15.99 -0.50 -16.97
N ARG A 296 -17.10 -0.47 -17.74
CA ARG A 296 -17.83 -1.68 -18.12
C ARG A 296 -17.05 -2.55 -19.10
N GLU A 297 -16.40 -1.93 -20.08
CA GLU A 297 -15.57 -2.62 -21.07
C GLU A 297 -14.30 -3.21 -20.41
N ASP A 298 -13.71 -2.49 -19.47
CA ASP A 298 -12.54 -2.90 -18.73
C ASP A 298 -12.63 -2.50 -17.24
N PRO A 299 -13.12 -3.39 -16.37
CA PRO A 299 -13.22 -3.13 -14.93
C PRO A 299 -11.89 -2.71 -14.28
N ASP A 300 -10.74 -3.15 -14.81
CA ASP A 300 -9.43 -2.78 -14.31
C ASP A 300 -9.04 -1.32 -14.64
N ALA A 301 -9.76 -0.65 -15.56
CA ALA A 301 -9.53 0.76 -15.87
C ALA A 301 -9.72 1.66 -14.64
N LEU A 302 -10.75 1.39 -13.82
CA LEU A 302 -10.98 2.10 -12.55
C LEU A 302 -9.78 1.95 -11.60
N PHE A 303 -9.25 0.74 -11.47
CA PHE A 303 -8.13 0.47 -10.54
C PHE A 303 -6.80 1.01 -11.06
N ARG A 304 -6.60 1.04 -12.37
CA ARG A 304 -5.43 1.71 -12.97
C ARG A 304 -5.48 3.22 -12.76
N ALA A 305 -6.64 3.85 -13.02
CA ALA A 305 -6.85 5.27 -12.74
C ALA A 305 -6.63 5.59 -11.26
N ALA A 306 -7.20 4.76 -10.36
CA ALA A 306 -7.00 4.89 -8.91
C ALA A 306 -5.51 4.78 -8.50
N GLY A 307 -4.76 3.87 -9.12
CA GLY A 307 -3.32 3.74 -8.90
C GLY A 307 -2.54 4.98 -9.32
N ALA A 308 -2.87 5.56 -10.46
CA ALA A 308 -2.28 6.82 -10.92
C ALA A 308 -2.70 8.01 -10.02
N ALA A 309 -3.98 8.08 -9.66
CA ALA A 309 -4.54 9.08 -8.75
C ALA A 309 -3.86 9.06 -7.36
N GLY A 310 -3.64 7.87 -6.79
CA GLY A 310 -2.95 7.75 -5.51
C GLY A 310 -1.52 8.29 -5.55
N ARG A 311 -0.81 8.11 -6.66
CA ARG A 311 0.54 8.72 -6.84
C ARG A 311 0.46 10.23 -6.98
N ALA A 312 -0.52 10.75 -7.73
CA ALA A 312 -0.70 12.19 -7.92
C ALA A 312 -1.05 12.88 -6.60
N ALA A 313 -2.01 12.32 -5.82
CA ALA A 313 -2.37 12.83 -4.51
C ALA A 313 -1.18 12.82 -3.54
N THR A 314 -0.45 11.70 -3.47
CA THR A 314 0.75 11.61 -2.63
C THR A 314 1.78 12.68 -3.02
N TYR A 315 2.07 12.83 -4.31
CA TYR A 315 3.01 13.84 -4.80
C TYR A 315 2.59 15.28 -4.39
N THR A 316 1.31 15.60 -4.56
CA THR A 316 0.77 16.91 -4.22
C THR A 316 0.84 17.19 -2.71
N VAL A 317 0.40 16.23 -1.89
CA VAL A 317 0.37 16.39 -0.43
C VAL A 317 1.79 16.39 0.16
N ASP A 318 2.70 15.55 -0.33
CA ASP A 318 4.10 15.53 0.12
C ASP A 318 4.78 16.89 -0.16
N ARG A 319 4.56 17.49 -1.34
CA ARG A 319 5.07 18.82 -1.66
C ARG A 319 4.50 19.92 -0.75
N TRP A 320 3.21 19.83 -0.42
CA TRP A 320 2.59 20.75 0.52
C TRP A 320 3.21 20.61 1.93
N GLU A 321 3.40 19.37 2.41
CA GLU A 321 4.04 19.11 3.70
C GLU A 321 5.50 19.63 3.72
N GLU A 322 6.26 19.39 2.65
CA GLU A 322 7.64 19.90 2.51
C GLU A 322 7.70 21.44 2.49
N ALA A 323 6.80 22.09 1.75
CA ALA A 323 6.78 23.53 1.62
C ALA A 323 6.34 24.27 2.89
N THR A 324 5.41 23.68 3.64
CA THR A 324 4.80 24.32 4.82
C THR A 324 5.41 23.86 6.15
N GLY A 325 6.09 22.71 6.17
CA GLY A 325 6.52 22.05 7.39
C GLY A 325 5.37 21.48 8.24
N LYS A 326 4.13 21.53 7.73
CA LYS A 326 2.93 21.00 8.38
C LYS A 326 2.76 19.51 8.06
N GLN A 327 1.90 18.84 8.83
CA GLN A 327 1.46 17.47 8.55
C GLN A 327 0.02 17.49 8.07
N ALA A 328 -0.26 16.72 7.04
CA ALA A 328 -1.63 16.53 6.55
C ALA A 328 -2.49 15.85 7.61
N PRO A 329 -3.62 16.47 8.03
CA PRO A 329 -4.42 15.97 9.15
C PRO A 329 -4.96 14.56 8.93
N GLY A 330 -5.32 14.20 7.69
CA GLY A 330 -5.80 12.86 7.35
C GLY A 330 -4.74 11.77 7.41
N ARG A 331 -3.45 12.12 7.56
CA ARG A 331 -2.33 11.19 7.74
C ARG A 331 -1.92 11.02 9.21
N ALA A 332 -2.41 11.86 10.12
CA ALA A 332 -1.93 11.92 11.50
C ALA A 332 -2.14 10.59 12.25
N GLU A 333 -3.36 10.05 12.24
CA GLU A 333 -3.70 8.78 12.90
C GLU A 333 -2.86 7.61 12.36
N ALA A 334 -2.68 7.56 11.04
CA ALA A 334 -1.88 6.49 10.40
C ALA A 334 -0.41 6.58 10.79
N ARG A 335 0.15 7.78 10.89
CA ARG A 335 1.55 7.99 11.32
C ARG A 335 1.76 7.62 12.78
N GLU A 336 0.84 8.02 13.65
CA GLU A 336 0.89 7.65 15.08
C GLU A 336 0.81 6.13 15.26
N ALA A 337 -0.15 5.49 14.59
CA ALA A 337 -0.29 4.04 14.63
C ALA A 337 0.96 3.32 14.07
N ARG A 338 1.57 3.86 13.02
CA ARG A 338 2.81 3.32 12.46
C ARG A 338 3.98 3.43 13.43
N ALA A 339 4.17 4.59 14.04
CA ALA A 339 5.23 4.79 15.04
C ALA A 339 5.08 3.83 16.23
N ALA A 340 3.86 3.64 16.72
CA ALA A 340 3.56 2.68 17.78
C ALA A 340 3.86 1.23 17.35
N TYR A 341 3.48 0.85 16.13
CA TYR A 341 3.75 -0.48 15.58
C TYR A 341 5.25 -0.75 15.41
N GLU A 342 6.00 0.22 14.90
CA GLU A 342 7.45 0.10 14.71
C GLU A 342 8.20 0.01 16.05
N ALA A 343 7.75 0.77 17.06
CA ALA A 343 8.31 0.70 18.42
C ALA A 343 8.07 -0.68 19.08
N ASP A 344 6.85 -1.23 18.98
CA ASP A 344 6.51 -2.57 19.50
C ASP A 344 7.33 -3.65 18.78
N ARG A 345 7.48 -3.54 17.46
CA ARG A 345 8.29 -4.46 16.67
C ARG A 345 9.76 -4.43 17.08
N ALA A 346 10.34 -3.24 17.22
CA ALA A 346 11.74 -3.08 17.65
C ALA A 346 11.96 -3.65 19.06
N GLU A 347 11.01 -3.48 19.96
CA GLU A 347 11.08 -4.07 21.29
C GLU A 347 11.03 -5.60 21.27
N LYS A 348 10.15 -6.19 20.47
CA LYS A 348 10.04 -7.65 20.28
C LYS A 348 11.33 -8.23 19.70
N GLU A 349 11.94 -7.59 18.71
CA GLU A 349 13.24 -7.98 18.14
C GLU A 349 14.33 -7.95 19.23
N ARG A 350 14.44 -6.85 20.01
CA ARG A 350 15.40 -6.72 21.12
C ARG A 350 15.23 -7.79 22.18
N LEU A 351 13.99 -8.16 22.53
CA LEU A 351 13.70 -9.21 23.48
C LEU A 351 14.05 -10.60 22.92
N GLY A 352 13.78 -10.83 21.62
CA GLY A 352 14.17 -12.04 20.91
C GLY A 352 15.68 -12.26 20.89
N ASP A 353 16.45 -11.21 20.59
CA ASP A 353 17.91 -11.23 20.60
C ASP A 353 18.48 -11.52 21.99
N LYS A 354 17.93 -10.89 23.03
CA LYS A 354 18.30 -11.16 24.43
C LYS A 354 18.04 -12.62 24.81
N LYS A 355 16.89 -13.16 24.45
CA LYS A 355 16.54 -14.57 24.72
C LYS A 355 17.52 -15.51 24.02
N THR A 356 17.83 -15.26 22.77
CA THR A 356 18.80 -16.05 21.99
C THR A 356 20.21 -15.97 22.59
N ALA A 357 20.64 -14.79 23.04
CA ALA A 357 21.92 -14.61 23.70
C ALA A 357 22.00 -15.40 25.01
N VAL A 358 20.96 -15.35 25.85
CA VAL A 358 20.86 -16.12 27.10
C VAL A 358 20.88 -17.62 26.83
N GLU A 359 20.15 -18.09 25.82
CA GLU A 359 20.14 -19.51 25.43
C GLU A 359 21.53 -19.98 24.98
N LYS A 360 22.26 -19.18 24.19
CA LYS A 360 23.64 -19.47 23.78
C LYS A 360 24.59 -19.52 24.99
N GLN A 361 24.45 -18.59 25.92
CA GLN A 361 25.26 -18.55 27.16
C GLN A 361 25.01 -19.78 28.03
N MET A 362 23.73 -20.18 28.20
CA MET A 362 23.38 -21.39 28.95
C MET A 362 23.87 -22.68 28.27
N ALA A 363 23.81 -22.75 26.93
CA ALA A 363 24.34 -23.88 26.16
C ALA A 363 25.86 -23.99 26.33
N GLY A 364 26.60 -22.88 26.28
CA GLY A 364 28.04 -22.81 26.55
C GLY A 364 28.37 -23.31 27.97
N ALA A 365 27.69 -22.79 28.98
CA ALA A 365 27.88 -23.21 30.36
C ALA A 365 27.59 -24.71 30.60
N ARG A 366 26.57 -25.28 29.94
CA ARG A 366 26.27 -26.71 29.98
C ARG A 366 27.38 -27.55 29.34
N SER A 367 27.91 -27.10 28.21
CA SER A 367 29.03 -27.77 27.53
C SER A 367 30.29 -27.76 28.37
N GLU A 368 30.68 -26.63 28.93
CA GLU A 368 31.84 -26.51 29.86
C GLU A 368 31.69 -27.41 31.09
N ARG A 369 30.50 -27.44 31.68
CA ARG A 369 30.19 -28.32 32.80
C ARG A 369 30.32 -29.80 32.42
N ALA A 370 29.86 -30.19 31.26
CA ALA A 370 29.97 -31.56 30.77
C ALA A 370 31.43 -31.97 30.54
N GLU A 371 32.24 -31.08 29.93
CA GLU A 371 33.68 -31.31 29.75
C GLU A 371 34.41 -31.42 31.11
N ARG A 372 34.07 -30.57 32.05
CA ARG A 372 34.67 -30.61 33.40
C ARG A 372 34.35 -31.93 34.12
N LEU A 373 33.16 -32.42 33.98
CA LEU A 373 32.75 -33.74 34.49
C LEU A 373 33.50 -34.89 33.81
N LYS A 374 33.67 -34.85 32.48
CA LYS A 374 34.47 -35.84 31.73
C LYS A 374 35.91 -35.86 32.20
N ARG A 375 36.56 -34.71 32.28
CA ARG A 375 37.96 -34.60 32.80
C ARG A 375 38.08 -35.08 34.23
N SER A 376 37.10 -34.82 35.09
CA SER A 376 37.07 -35.33 36.46
C SER A 376 36.93 -36.86 36.53
N ALA A 377 36.08 -37.43 35.71
CA ALA A 377 35.91 -38.87 35.59
C ALA A 377 37.18 -39.59 35.07
N GLU A 378 37.84 -39.00 34.08
CA GLU A 378 39.11 -39.50 33.55
C GLU A 378 40.23 -39.47 34.60
N ARG A 379 40.37 -38.38 35.38
CA ARG A 379 41.33 -38.29 36.48
C ARG A 379 41.07 -39.36 37.53
N LYS A 380 39.81 -39.61 37.93
CA LYS A 380 39.44 -40.68 38.84
C LYS A 380 39.80 -42.07 38.32
N ARG A 381 39.57 -42.33 37.03
CA ARG A 381 39.96 -43.60 36.37
C ARG A 381 41.49 -43.78 36.37
N GLN A 382 42.25 -42.72 36.09
CA GLN A 382 43.73 -42.78 36.12
C GLN A 382 44.28 -43.03 37.52
N GLN A 383 43.70 -42.41 38.56
CA GLN A 383 44.07 -42.67 39.95
C GLN A 383 43.73 -44.08 40.39
N GLN A 384 42.60 -44.65 39.99
CA GLN A 384 42.26 -46.05 40.27
C GLN A 384 43.15 -47.06 39.55
N ALA A 385 43.61 -46.72 38.34
CA ALA A 385 44.56 -47.54 37.61
C ALA A 385 45.98 -47.53 38.19
N SER A 386 46.40 -46.44 38.84
CA SER A 386 47.72 -46.30 39.52
C SER A 386 47.81 -46.97 40.90
N THR A 387 46.65 -47.32 41.51
CA THR A 387 46.55 -48.06 42.79
C THR A 387 46.21 -49.54 42.57
N GLY A 388 46.91 -50.20 41.60
CA GLY A 388 46.73 -51.64 41.37
C GLY A 388 47.24 -52.46 42.59
N PRO A 389 46.64 -53.63 42.90
CA PRO A 389 46.95 -54.39 44.13
C PRO A 389 48.39 -54.89 44.12
N SER A 390 49.14 -54.46 45.12
CA SER A 390 50.44 -55.02 45.50
C SER A 390 50.29 -56.55 45.66
N ARG A 391 50.96 -57.35 44.84
CA ARG A 391 51.09 -58.77 45.00
C ARG A 391 51.91 -59.01 46.28
N ARG A 392 51.23 -59.35 47.37
CA ARG A 392 51.86 -60.05 48.50
C ARG A 392 52.02 -61.49 48.13
N GLY A 393 53.31 -61.98 48.18
CA GLY A 393 53.72 -63.36 47.93
C GLY A 393 52.97 -64.36 48.79
N ALA A 394 52.52 -65.41 48.18
CA ALA A 394 52.02 -66.57 48.90
C ALA A 394 53.18 -67.47 49.24
N ASP A 395 53.35 -67.76 50.51
CA ASP A 395 54.17 -68.86 51.05
C ASP A 395 53.33 -70.12 51.07
N PRO A 396 53.82 -71.28 50.58
CA PRO A 396 53.06 -72.56 50.52
C PRO A 396 53.47 -73.46 51.67
N ARG A 397 52.62 -73.64 52.68
CA ARG A 397 52.55 -74.79 53.58
C ARG A 397 51.29 -74.66 54.45
N ASP A 398 50.31 -75.48 54.31
CA ASP A 398 50.04 -76.62 55.16
C ASP A 398 48.69 -77.26 54.79
N ALA A 399 48.71 -78.55 54.70
CA ALA A 399 47.61 -79.43 54.45
C ALA A 399 46.74 -79.69 55.71
N GLY A 400 45.51 -79.99 55.55
CA GLY A 400 44.83 -80.69 56.66
C GLY A 400 43.29 -80.54 56.68
N GLN A 401 42.61 -81.54 56.12
CA GLN A 401 41.40 -82.26 56.70
C GLN A 401 40.29 -81.37 57.33
N SER A 402 39.07 -81.47 56.98
CA SER A 402 38.08 -82.51 57.05
C SER A 402 36.67 -81.97 57.19
N ARG A 403 35.75 -82.60 56.51
CA ARG A 403 34.33 -82.95 56.94
C ARG A 403 33.48 -81.78 57.49
N GLY A 404 32.34 -81.43 56.99
CA GLY A 404 31.20 -82.22 56.79
C GLY A 404 29.89 -81.44 57.15
N ARG A 405 28.87 -81.71 56.42
CA ARG A 405 27.39 -81.68 56.73
C ARG A 405 26.68 -80.32 56.90
N SER A 406 25.78 -80.13 55.98
CA SER A 406 24.29 -80.09 56.13
C SER A 406 23.70 -78.93 56.96
N ARG A 407 23.00 -78.01 56.34
CA ARG A 407 21.50 -78.07 56.05
C ARG A 407 21.22 -76.81 55.22
#